data_f1b9a192ad700fe6f670acffb39c5ff9
#
_entry.id   f1b9a192ad700fe6f670acffb39c5ff9
#
_cell.length_a   1.000
_cell.length_b   1.000
_cell.length_c   1.000
_cell.angle_alpha   90.00
_cell.angle_beta   90.00
_cell.angle_gamma   90.00
#
_symmetry.space_group_name_H-M   'P 1'
#
loop_
_entity.id
_entity.type
_entity.pdbx_description
1 polymer ?
#
loop_
_entity_poly.entity_id
_entity_poly.type
_entity_poly.pdbx_seq_one_letter_code
_entity_poly.pdbx_strand_id
1 'polypeptide(L)'
;MPAVRTNAEKRWIGKAVGRGCIVCRNLGYGASPAEWHHIREGQGAAQRAGNFLAIALCPNHHRLGGSGVAIHAGQKTWENLYGTELDLLDQTIEELA
;
A
#
# COMPACT_ATOMS: atom_id res chain seq x y z
N MET A 1 -20.63 -8.83 5.29
CA MET A 1 -20.96 -7.50 4.82
C MET A 1 -19.74 -6.60 4.84
N PRO A 2 -19.41 -5.95 3.75
CA PRO A 2 -18.28 -5.04 3.76
C PRO A 2 -18.55 -3.86 4.69
N ALA A 3 -17.56 -3.50 5.46
CA ALA A 3 -17.67 -2.34 6.32
C ALA A 3 -17.71 -1.06 5.48
N VAL A 4 -18.61 -0.15 5.83
CA VAL A 4 -18.65 1.16 5.21
C VAL A 4 -17.49 1.97 5.78
N ARG A 5 -16.71 2.60 4.90
CA ARG A 5 -15.60 3.44 5.33
C ARG A 5 -16.12 4.65 6.09
N THR A 6 -15.51 4.94 7.23
CA THR A 6 -15.81 6.14 8.00
C THR A 6 -15.25 7.38 7.27
N ASN A 7 -15.71 8.57 7.69
CA ASN A 7 -15.17 9.80 7.13
C ASN A 7 -13.68 9.96 7.44
N ALA A 8 -13.25 9.52 8.64
CA ALA A 8 -11.83 9.55 8.99
C ALA A 8 -11.01 8.65 8.08
N GLU A 9 -11.50 7.44 7.79
CA GLU A 9 -10.85 6.52 6.88
C GLU A 9 -10.77 7.09 5.47
N LYS A 10 -11.84 7.68 4.98
CA LYS A 10 -11.86 8.31 3.66
C LYS A 10 -10.83 9.44 3.55
N ARG A 11 -10.70 10.27 4.59
CA ARG A 11 -9.70 11.34 4.60
C ARG A 11 -8.28 10.80 4.59
N TRP A 12 -8.03 9.77 5.40
CA TRP A 12 -6.71 9.12 5.48
C TRP A 12 -6.32 8.53 4.14
N ILE A 13 -7.22 7.72 3.55
CA ILE A 13 -7.00 7.09 2.25
C ILE A 13 -6.76 8.15 1.19
N GLY A 14 -7.58 9.20 1.17
CA GLY A 14 -7.45 10.29 0.21
C GLY A 14 -6.09 10.98 0.30
N LYS A 15 -5.59 11.22 1.51
CA LYS A 15 -4.26 11.82 1.71
C LYS A 15 -3.15 10.90 1.21
N ALA A 16 -3.22 9.60 1.57
CA ALA A 16 -2.19 8.64 1.19
C ALA A 16 -2.16 8.42 -0.32
N VAL A 17 -3.33 8.19 -0.92
CA VAL A 17 -3.44 7.97 -2.37
C VAL A 17 -3.06 9.23 -3.14
N GLY A 18 -3.42 10.40 -2.62
CA GLY A 18 -3.08 11.68 -3.24
C GLY A 18 -1.59 11.95 -3.33
N ARG A 19 -0.78 11.33 -2.46
CA ARG A 19 0.68 11.43 -2.54
C ARG A 19 1.27 10.52 -3.61
N GLY A 20 0.50 9.58 -4.14
CA GLY A 20 0.95 8.64 -5.15
C GLY A 20 1.59 7.38 -4.57
N CYS A 21 2.05 6.50 -5.47
CA CYS A 21 2.67 5.24 -5.11
C CYS A 21 3.92 5.45 -4.26
N ILE A 22 3.94 4.85 -3.07
CA ILE A 22 5.08 4.98 -2.16
C ILE A 22 6.34 4.37 -2.74
N VAL A 23 6.24 3.26 -3.46
CA VAL A 23 7.38 2.62 -4.11
C VAL A 23 7.95 3.52 -5.21
N CYS A 24 7.09 4.07 -6.06
CA CYS A 24 7.54 4.97 -7.13
C CYS A 24 8.25 6.19 -6.55
N ARG A 25 7.70 6.77 -5.48
CA ARG A 25 8.34 7.91 -4.82
C ARG A 25 9.69 7.55 -4.23
N ASN A 26 9.78 6.39 -3.57
CA ASN A 26 11.05 5.93 -2.99
C ASN A 26 12.10 5.62 -4.05
N LEU A 27 11.68 5.21 -5.25
CA LEU A 27 12.58 4.97 -6.37
C LEU A 27 12.92 6.25 -7.14
N GLY A 28 12.33 7.37 -6.80
CA GLY A 28 12.59 8.62 -7.48
C GLY A 28 11.77 8.84 -8.75
N TYR A 29 10.71 8.05 -8.97
CA TYR A 29 9.87 8.17 -10.17
C TYR A 29 8.76 9.21 -10.03
N GLY A 30 8.59 9.77 -8.83
CA GLY A 30 7.55 10.76 -8.56
C GLY A 30 6.23 10.14 -8.15
N ALA A 31 5.19 10.98 -8.11
CA ALA A 31 3.87 10.60 -7.61
C ALA A 31 3.04 9.96 -8.71
N SER A 32 3.16 8.65 -8.87
CA SER A 32 2.33 7.89 -9.81
C SER A 32 0.93 7.64 -9.23
N PRO A 33 -0.13 7.66 -10.03
CA PRO A 33 -1.47 7.35 -9.55
C PRO A 33 -1.50 6.01 -8.82
N ALA A 34 -2.13 5.98 -7.64
CA ALA A 34 -2.04 4.85 -6.73
C ALA A 34 -3.40 4.28 -6.37
N GLU A 35 -3.38 2.98 -6.05
CA GLU A 35 -4.49 2.22 -5.48
C GLU A 35 -4.21 1.97 -4.01
N TRP A 36 -5.25 1.64 -3.23
CA TRP A 36 -5.11 1.38 -1.79
C TRP A 36 -4.91 -0.12 -1.56
N HIS A 37 -3.73 -0.48 -1.06
CA HIS A 37 -3.38 -1.87 -0.77
C HIS A 37 -3.39 -2.12 0.73
N HIS A 38 -4.30 -2.98 1.21
CA HIS A 38 -4.33 -3.38 2.61
C HIS A 38 -3.16 -4.31 2.91
N ILE A 39 -2.46 -4.06 4.02
CA ILE A 39 -1.34 -4.92 4.39
C ILE A 39 -1.83 -6.34 4.68
N ARG A 40 -0.98 -7.32 4.43
CA ARG A 40 -1.30 -8.74 4.57
C ARG A 40 -0.54 -9.38 5.71
N GLU A 41 0.60 -8.82 6.06
CA GLU A 41 1.44 -9.35 7.13
C GLU A 41 0.73 -9.23 8.46
N GLY A 42 0.76 -10.33 9.27
CA GLY A 42 0.10 -10.35 10.56
C GLY A 42 -1.39 -10.60 10.52
N GLN A 43 -1.97 -10.76 9.33
CA GLN A 43 -3.40 -11.01 9.18
C GLN A 43 -3.65 -12.48 8.89
N GLY A 44 -4.78 -12.99 9.36
CA GLY A 44 -5.20 -14.36 9.05
C GLY A 44 -5.50 -14.54 7.57
N ALA A 45 -5.46 -15.80 7.10
CA ALA A 45 -5.62 -16.11 5.67
C ALA A 45 -6.93 -15.60 5.08
N ALA A 46 -8.01 -15.54 5.87
CA ALA A 46 -9.32 -15.09 5.41
C ALA A 46 -9.64 -13.67 5.87
N GLN A 47 -8.68 -12.98 6.45
CA GLN A 47 -8.88 -11.66 7.03
C GLN A 47 -8.08 -10.60 6.28
N ARG A 48 -8.56 -9.39 6.37
CA ARG A 48 -7.94 -8.22 5.76
C ARG A 48 -7.77 -7.15 6.83
N ALA A 49 -6.65 -6.43 6.78
CA ALA A 49 -6.40 -5.32 7.69
C ALA A 49 -7.47 -4.23 7.54
N GLY A 50 -7.66 -3.45 8.59
CA GLY A 50 -8.52 -2.28 8.56
C GLY A 50 -8.01 -1.22 7.58
N ASN A 51 -8.86 -0.23 7.28
CA ASN A 51 -8.57 0.76 6.25
C ASN A 51 -7.42 1.71 6.60
N PHE A 52 -7.01 1.77 7.88
CA PHE A 52 -5.82 2.54 8.27
C PHE A 52 -4.51 1.73 8.11
N LEU A 53 -4.62 0.41 7.91
CA LEU A 53 -3.46 -0.48 7.80
C LEU A 53 -3.26 -0.82 6.33
N ALA A 54 -2.88 0.18 5.56
CA ALA A 54 -2.72 0.02 4.12
C ALA A 54 -1.73 1.04 3.58
N ILE A 55 -1.22 0.77 2.37
CA ILE A 55 -0.27 1.62 1.68
C ILE A 55 -0.75 1.92 0.27
N ALA A 56 -0.28 3.02 -0.30
CA ALA A 56 -0.64 3.43 -1.65
C ALA A 56 0.35 2.87 -2.65
N LEU A 57 -0.12 2.07 -3.60
CA LEU A 57 0.70 1.44 -4.64
C LEU A 57 0.08 1.68 -6.01
N CYS A 58 0.90 2.01 -7.01
CA CYS A 58 0.40 2.11 -8.37
C CYS A 58 -0.04 0.73 -8.86
N PRO A 59 -0.88 0.66 -9.91
CA PRO A 59 -1.34 -0.63 -10.42
C PRO A 59 -0.21 -1.61 -10.74
N ASN A 60 0.92 -1.14 -11.24
CA ASN A 60 2.05 -2.01 -11.56
C ASN A 60 2.70 -2.60 -10.31
N HIS A 61 2.99 -1.79 -9.29
CA HIS A 61 3.59 -2.30 -8.04
C HIS A 61 2.59 -3.05 -7.18
N HIS A 62 1.30 -2.88 -7.43
CA HIS A 62 0.26 -3.57 -6.69
C HIS A 62 -0.09 -4.92 -7.31
N ARG A 63 -0.45 -4.97 -8.61
CA ARG A 63 -1.03 -6.18 -9.21
C ARG A 63 -0.65 -6.48 -10.66
N LEU A 64 -0.32 -5.48 -11.48
CA LEU A 64 -0.16 -5.68 -12.91
C LEU A 64 1.26 -5.92 -13.39
N GLY A 65 2.26 -5.53 -12.61
CA GLY A 65 3.65 -5.52 -13.06
C GLY A 65 4.36 -6.86 -13.11
N GLY A 66 3.72 -7.92 -12.63
CA GLY A 66 4.32 -9.24 -12.64
C GLY A 66 5.31 -9.49 -11.51
N SER A 67 5.99 -10.64 -11.57
CA SER A 67 6.93 -11.07 -10.54
C SER A 67 8.09 -10.07 -10.39
N GLY A 68 8.40 -9.73 -9.14
CA GLY A 68 9.47 -8.75 -8.86
C GLY A 68 9.03 -7.30 -8.98
N VAL A 69 7.83 -7.03 -9.47
CA VAL A 69 7.30 -5.67 -9.59
C VAL A 69 6.00 -5.52 -8.80
N ALA A 70 5.06 -6.45 -8.92
CA ALA A 70 3.77 -6.40 -8.24
C ALA A 70 3.81 -7.23 -6.96
N ILE A 71 3.34 -6.64 -5.83
CA ILE A 71 3.29 -7.35 -4.55
C ILE A 71 2.41 -8.59 -4.64
N HIS A 72 1.29 -8.52 -5.36
CA HIS A 72 0.40 -9.67 -5.51
C HIS A 72 0.98 -10.80 -6.36
N ALA A 73 2.05 -10.55 -7.10
CA ALA A 73 2.72 -11.60 -7.88
C ALA A 73 3.84 -12.30 -7.11
N GLY A 74 4.16 -11.84 -5.88
CA GLY A 74 5.18 -12.47 -5.05
C GLY A 74 5.64 -11.51 -3.96
N GLN A 75 5.00 -11.59 -2.78
CA GLN A 75 5.24 -10.64 -1.71
C GLN A 75 6.68 -10.65 -1.20
N LYS A 76 7.25 -11.83 -0.99
CA LYS A 76 8.58 -11.91 -0.40
C LYS A 76 9.67 -11.30 -1.30
N THR A 77 9.63 -11.60 -2.59
CA THR A 77 10.55 -11.01 -3.55
C THR A 77 10.36 -9.49 -3.62
N TRP A 78 9.10 -9.07 -3.66
CA TRP A 78 8.74 -7.66 -3.69
C TRP A 78 9.28 -6.91 -2.46
N GLU A 79 9.11 -7.50 -1.27
CA GLU A 79 9.58 -6.88 -0.03
C GLU A 79 11.10 -6.78 0.03
N ASN A 80 11.80 -7.75 -0.53
CA ASN A 80 13.26 -7.69 -0.60
C ASN A 80 13.74 -6.53 -1.49
N LEU A 81 12.95 -6.16 -2.49
CA LEU A 81 13.31 -5.10 -3.43
C LEU A 81 12.88 -3.70 -2.95
N TYR A 82 11.72 -3.59 -2.31
CA TYR A 82 11.09 -2.29 -2.05
C TYR A 82 10.87 -1.98 -0.57
N GLY A 83 11.09 -2.94 0.31
CA GLY A 83 10.80 -2.80 1.74
C GLY A 83 9.57 -3.60 2.13
N THR A 84 9.44 -3.91 3.43
CA THR A 84 8.30 -4.68 3.92
C THR A 84 7.04 -3.83 3.93
N GLU A 85 5.87 -4.50 3.95
CA GLU A 85 4.59 -3.81 4.10
C GLU A 85 4.59 -2.94 5.36
N LEU A 86 5.14 -3.46 6.46
CA LEU A 86 5.17 -2.72 7.73
C LEU A 86 6.10 -1.51 7.67
N ASP A 87 7.25 -1.63 7.02
CA ASP A 87 8.17 -0.49 6.83
C ASP A 87 7.49 0.61 6.02
N LEU A 88 6.80 0.25 4.95
CA LEU A 88 6.13 1.21 4.09
C LEU A 88 4.89 1.81 4.77
N LEU A 89 4.21 1.04 5.62
CA LEU A 89 3.13 1.55 6.44
C LEU A 89 3.66 2.58 7.45
N ASP A 90 4.77 2.29 8.12
CA ASP A 90 5.39 3.24 9.06
C ASP A 90 5.77 4.53 8.34
N GLN A 91 6.34 4.41 7.15
CA GLN A 91 6.66 5.58 6.33
C GLN A 91 5.42 6.39 6.02
N THR A 92 4.33 5.73 5.64
CA THR A 92 3.05 6.39 5.34
C THR A 92 2.51 7.14 6.54
N ILE A 93 2.54 6.50 7.71
CA ILE A 93 2.08 7.12 8.95
C ILE A 93 2.89 8.38 9.25
N GLU A 94 4.20 8.31 9.14
CA GLU A 94 5.08 9.47 9.36
C GLU A 94 4.79 10.59 8.38
N GLU A 95 4.60 10.27 7.10
CA GLU A 95 4.37 11.27 6.06
C GLU A 95 3.03 11.99 6.22
N LEU A 96 2.03 11.30 6.79
CA LEU A 96 0.69 11.85 6.97
C LEU A 96 0.44 12.44 8.37
N ALA A 97 1.40 12.31 9.24
CA ALA A 97 1.27 12.83 10.60
C ALA A 97 1.26 14.37 10.62
#